data_116e191d7cedfbd6b146e2b31b7947e0
#
_entry.id   116e191d7cedfbd6b146e2b31b7947e0
#
_cell.length_a   1.000
_cell.length_b   1.000
_cell.length_c   1.000
_cell.angle_alpha   90.00
_cell.angle_beta   90.00
_cell.angle_gamma   90.00
#
_symmetry.space_group_name_H-M   'P 1'
#
loop_
_entity.id
_entity.type
_entity.pdbx_description
1 polymer ?
#
loop_
_entity_poly.entity_id
_entity_poly.type
_entity_poly.pdbx_seq_one_letter_code
_entity_poly.pdbx_strand_id
1 'polypeptide(L)'
;NRILPEPPGFKTEKPKDKREDTIRIADTAGDSWYLGFSERSITPPDIDAKNYYIGGNLSVPPRGVRGVLDDIKVRAIAISDGKQRAAEVFCAVDCIGLTNTVVRRIRSELDSFCRTNNVGYINIFSTHAHSSIDTMGIWSVTGKKFFENISKLITHSQPLPRR
;
A
#
# COMPACT_ATOMS: atom_id res chain seq x y z
N ASN A 1 13.44 -18.91 21.54
CA ASN A 1 12.17 -18.35 21.01
C ASN A 1 11.48 -17.58 22.12
N ARG A 2 11.75 -16.27 22.24
CA ARG A 2 10.96 -15.37 23.08
C ARG A 2 9.84 -14.84 22.21
N ILE A 3 8.63 -15.35 22.42
CA ILE A 3 7.39 -14.75 21.93
C ILE A 3 7.22 -13.48 22.75
N LEU A 4 7.32 -12.32 22.14
CA LEU A 4 7.03 -11.05 22.80
C LEU A 4 5.53 -11.02 23.12
N PRO A 5 5.14 -10.58 24.35
CA PRO A 5 3.73 -10.47 24.70
C PRO A 5 3.05 -9.43 23.80
N GLU A 6 1.83 -9.74 23.37
CA GLU A 6 1.00 -8.80 22.62
C GLU A 6 0.78 -7.52 23.42
N PRO A 7 0.84 -6.33 22.76
CA PRO A 7 0.59 -5.08 23.45
C PRO A 7 -0.86 -5.04 23.97
N PRO A 8 -1.07 -4.54 25.19
CA PRO A 8 -2.40 -4.51 25.81
C PRO A 8 -3.37 -3.67 24.96
N GLY A 9 -4.50 -4.27 24.60
CA GLY A 9 -5.58 -3.64 23.85
C GLY A 9 -5.73 -4.07 22.39
N PHE A 10 -4.92 -4.98 21.89
CA PHE A 10 -5.08 -5.56 20.57
C PHE A 10 -6.07 -6.73 20.63
N LYS A 11 -7.35 -6.43 20.45
CA LYS A 11 -8.31 -7.51 20.15
C LYS A 11 -8.09 -7.92 18.72
N THR A 12 -7.49 -9.08 18.51
CA THR A 12 -7.49 -9.78 17.23
C THR A 12 -8.91 -10.32 16.97
N GLU A 13 -9.83 -9.44 16.62
CA GLU A 13 -11.01 -9.91 15.89
C GLU A 13 -10.49 -10.35 14.53
N LYS A 14 -10.45 -11.68 14.33
CA LYS A 14 -10.26 -12.22 12.99
C LYS A 14 -11.31 -11.56 12.11
N PRO A 15 -10.91 -10.90 11.01
CA PRO A 15 -11.89 -10.42 10.06
C PRO A 15 -12.75 -11.63 9.70
N LYS A 16 -14.06 -11.50 9.82
CA LYS A 16 -14.99 -12.47 9.26
C LYS A 16 -14.93 -12.30 7.74
N ASP A 17 -13.84 -12.73 7.16
CA ASP A 17 -13.71 -12.81 5.71
C ASP A 17 -14.56 -14.00 5.28
N LYS A 18 -15.81 -13.72 4.97
CA LYS A 18 -16.73 -14.67 4.34
C LYS A 18 -16.50 -14.74 2.83
N ARG A 19 -15.29 -14.45 2.37
CA ARG A 19 -14.94 -14.79 1.00
C ARG A 19 -14.73 -16.30 0.98
N GLU A 20 -15.68 -17.00 0.38
CA GLU A 20 -15.45 -18.38 -0.03
C GLU A 20 -14.19 -18.39 -0.88
N ASP A 21 -13.20 -19.18 -0.49
CA ASP A 21 -11.94 -19.41 -1.21
C ASP A 21 -12.15 -20.16 -2.54
N THR A 22 -13.27 -19.90 -3.19
CA THR A 22 -13.53 -20.42 -4.53
C THR A 22 -13.03 -19.40 -5.54
N ILE A 23 -11.79 -19.58 -6.00
CA ILE A 23 -11.39 -19.08 -7.30
C ILE A 23 -12.28 -19.79 -8.32
N ARG A 24 -13.45 -19.26 -8.57
CA ARG A 24 -14.23 -19.63 -9.74
C ARG A 24 -13.54 -18.99 -10.94
N ILE A 25 -12.70 -19.76 -11.61
CA ILE A 25 -12.37 -19.50 -13.01
C ILE A 25 -13.69 -19.69 -13.75
N ALA A 26 -14.41 -18.60 -13.98
CA ALA A 26 -15.65 -18.68 -14.72
C ALA A 26 -15.33 -19.04 -16.17
N ASP A 27 -15.99 -20.08 -16.67
CA ASP A 27 -15.85 -20.61 -18.03
C ASP A 27 -16.28 -19.67 -19.16
N THR A 28 -16.64 -18.45 -18.85
CA THR A 28 -16.97 -17.42 -19.85
C THR A 28 -16.08 -16.23 -19.65
N ALA A 29 -14.82 -16.36 -20.05
CA ALA A 29 -13.98 -15.20 -20.31
C ALA A 29 -14.71 -14.28 -21.31
N GLY A 30 -14.74 -13.00 -21.05
CA GLY A 30 -15.14 -12.05 -22.08
C GLY A 30 -14.17 -12.14 -23.24
N ASP A 31 -14.59 -11.67 -24.38
CA ASP A 31 -13.76 -11.67 -25.60
C ASP A 31 -12.52 -10.77 -25.45
N SER A 32 -12.42 -9.99 -24.38
CA SER A 32 -11.34 -9.03 -24.16
C SER A 32 -11.07 -8.80 -22.67
N TRP A 33 -9.79 -8.59 -22.35
CA TRP A 33 -9.34 -8.10 -21.05
C TRP A 33 -9.04 -6.61 -21.14
N TYR A 34 -9.43 -5.88 -20.12
CA TYR A 34 -9.15 -4.45 -19.99
C TYR A 34 -8.07 -4.26 -18.92
N LEU A 35 -7.03 -3.49 -19.28
CA LEU A 35 -5.93 -3.16 -18.40
C LEU A 35 -5.86 -1.65 -18.22
N GLY A 36 -5.78 -1.20 -16.99
CA GLY A 36 -5.47 0.18 -16.62
C GLY A 36 -4.12 0.24 -15.91
N PHE A 37 -3.35 1.28 -16.18
CA PHE A 37 -2.07 1.54 -15.51
C PHE A 37 -2.02 2.97 -15.00
N SER A 38 -1.38 3.14 -13.84
CA SER A 38 -1.15 4.44 -13.25
C SER A 38 0.10 4.42 -12.39
N GLU A 39 0.84 5.53 -12.37
CA GLU A 39 1.92 5.75 -11.40
C GLU A 39 1.88 7.17 -10.83
N ARG A 40 2.34 7.31 -9.60
CA ARG A 40 2.51 8.60 -8.91
C ARG A 40 3.73 8.59 -8.01
N SER A 41 4.39 9.75 -7.93
CA SER A 41 5.38 10.00 -6.89
C SER A 41 4.71 10.06 -5.52
N ILE A 42 5.34 9.39 -4.56
CA ILE A 42 5.04 9.48 -3.13
C ILE A 42 6.23 10.02 -2.35
N THR A 43 7.20 10.62 -3.03
CA THR A 43 8.28 11.36 -2.39
C THR A 43 7.67 12.49 -1.56
N PRO A 44 7.92 12.55 -0.23
CA PRO A 44 7.37 13.61 0.60
C PRO A 44 7.81 14.98 0.08
N PRO A 45 6.90 15.95 -0.06
CA PRO A 45 7.25 17.27 -0.56
C PRO A 45 8.17 18.07 0.37
N ASP A 46 8.28 17.61 1.61
CA ASP A 46 9.10 18.21 2.67
C ASP A 46 10.31 17.32 3.03
N ILE A 47 10.75 16.48 2.09
CA ILE A 47 11.81 15.49 2.35
C ILE A 47 13.14 16.16 2.72
N ASP A 48 13.40 17.34 2.18
CA ASP A 48 14.61 18.13 2.48
C ASP A 48 14.50 18.95 3.78
N ALA A 49 13.27 19.18 4.26
CA ALA A 49 13.01 20.01 5.42
C ALA A 49 12.79 19.21 6.72
N LYS A 50 12.54 17.92 6.61
CA LYS A 50 12.27 17.02 7.73
C LYS A 50 13.25 15.86 7.80
N ASN A 51 13.43 15.34 9.00
CA ASN A 51 14.26 14.17 9.23
C ASN A 51 13.52 12.90 8.83
N TYR A 52 13.71 12.49 7.58
CA TYR A 52 13.31 11.16 7.13
C TYR A 52 14.49 10.19 7.25
N TYR A 53 14.19 8.95 7.55
CA TYR A 53 15.16 7.87 7.66
C TYR A 53 14.98 6.88 6.52
N ILE A 54 16.09 6.25 6.10
CA ILE A 54 16.07 5.23 5.06
C ILE A 54 15.73 3.89 5.70
N GLY A 55 14.72 3.23 5.16
CA GLY A 55 14.30 1.89 5.59
C GLY A 55 15.20 0.78 5.06
N GLY A 56 15.27 -0.35 5.77
CA GLY A 56 15.94 -1.55 5.32
C GLY A 56 17.45 -1.66 5.62
N ASN A 57 18.05 -0.64 6.24
CA ASN A 57 19.45 -0.66 6.61
C ASN A 57 19.64 -1.01 8.09
N LEU A 58 20.54 -1.95 8.39
CA LEU A 58 20.89 -2.34 9.76
C LEU A 58 21.96 -1.41 10.40
N SER A 59 22.05 -0.15 9.94
CA SER A 59 23.01 0.81 10.49
C SER A 59 22.52 1.38 11.82
N VAL A 60 23.46 1.52 12.75
CA VAL A 60 23.26 2.21 14.04
C VAL A 60 24.28 3.34 14.12
N PRO A 61 23.89 4.60 14.19
CA PRO A 61 22.50 5.12 14.20
C PRO A 61 21.79 4.96 12.84
N PRO A 62 20.45 5.06 12.82
CA PRO A 62 19.69 5.03 11.59
C PRO A 62 20.16 6.09 10.58
N ARG A 63 20.12 5.75 9.29
CA ARG A 63 20.55 6.68 8.25
C ARG A 63 19.45 7.66 7.88
N GLY A 64 19.70 8.94 8.07
CA GLY A 64 18.84 10.00 7.54
C GLY A 64 18.93 10.10 6.01
N VAL A 65 17.83 10.53 5.39
CA VAL A 65 17.80 10.89 3.97
C VAL A 65 18.68 12.11 3.77
N ARG A 66 19.52 12.11 2.72
CA ARG A 66 20.43 13.19 2.37
C ARG A 66 20.12 13.86 1.04
N GLY A 67 19.17 13.33 0.31
CA GLY A 67 18.75 13.82 -0.99
C GLY A 67 17.90 12.77 -1.72
N VAL A 68 17.31 13.17 -2.81
CA VAL A 68 16.48 12.33 -3.69
C VAL A 68 17.23 12.16 -5.01
N LEU A 69 17.51 10.92 -5.40
CA LEU A 69 18.06 10.60 -6.72
C LEU A 69 16.91 10.38 -7.71
N ASP A 70 15.95 9.57 -7.29
CA ASP A 70 14.75 9.25 -8.03
C ASP A 70 13.54 9.30 -7.10
N ASP A 71 12.39 9.65 -7.64
CA ASP A 71 11.14 9.62 -6.89
C ASP A 71 10.79 8.19 -6.48
N ILE A 72 10.41 8.03 -5.22
CA ILE A 72 9.71 6.83 -4.79
C ILE A 72 8.27 6.89 -5.29
N LYS A 73 7.75 5.77 -5.80
CA LYS A 73 6.47 5.75 -6.50
C LYS A 73 5.50 4.71 -5.96
N VAL A 74 4.23 4.97 -6.21
CA VAL A 74 3.19 3.95 -6.22
C VAL A 74 2.80 3.69 -7.66
N ARG A 75 2.74 2.42 -8.03
CA ARG A 75 2.29 1.97 -9.35
C ARG A 75 1.11 1.05 -9.18
N ALA A 76 0.08 1.27 -9.97
CA ALA A 76 -1.12 0.45 -9.93
C ALA A 76 -1.46 -0.10 -11.32
N ILE A 77 -1.88 -1.36 -11.34
CA ILE A 77 -2.46 -2.02 -12.51
C ILE A 77 -3.85 -2.49 -12.12
N ALA A 78 -4.85 -2.11 -12.90
CA ALA A 78 -6.21 -2.61 -12.80
C ALA A 78 -6.48 -3.60 -13.93
N ILE A 79 -7.11 -4.72 -13.60
CA ILE A 79 -7.46 -5.78 -14.54
C ILE A 79 -8.96 -6.03 -14.45
N SER A 80 -9.66 -6.01 -15.60
CA SER A 80 -11.08 -6.29 -15.70
C SER A 80 -11.39 -7.10 -16.94
N ASP A 81 -12.40 -7.96 -16.87
CA ASP A 81 -12.94 -8.68 -18.03
C ASP A 81 -14.00 -7.87 -18.81
N GLY A 82 -14.21 -6.62 -18.43
CA GLY A 82 -15.18 -5.72 -19.08
C GLY A 82 -16.64 -6.11 -18.89
N LYS A 83 -16.93 -7.14 -18.10
CA LYS A 83 -18.28 -7.62 -17.79
C LYS A 83 -18.72 -7.14 -16.40
N GLN A 84 -19.65 -7.86 -15.79
CA GLN A 84 -20.20 -7.49 -14.48
C GLN A 84 -19.27 -7.80 -13.30
N ARG A 85 -18.18 -8.52 -13.53
CA ARG A 85 -17.21 -8.82 -12.47
C ARG A 85 -16.44 -7.56 -12.08
N ALA A 86 -16.22 -7.43 -10.78
CA ALA A 86 -15.42 -6.34 -10.26
C ALA A 86 -13.96 -6.42 -10.75
N ALA A 87 -13.37 -5.27 -11.02
CA ALA A 87 -11.96 -5.19 -11.37
C ALA A 87 -11.07 -5.52 -10.17
N GLU A 88 -9.91 -6.14 -10.43
CA GLU A 88 -8.86 -6.33 -9.43
C GLU A 88 -7.76 -5.30 -9.65
N VAL A 89 -7.28 -4.71 -8.56
CA VAL A 89 -6.18 -3.73 -8.59
C VAL A 89 -4.96 -4.29 -7.86
N PHE A 90 -3.81 -4.20 -8.50
CA PHE A 90 -2.50 -4.52 -7.94
C PHE A 90 -1.70 -3.23 -7.78
N CYS A 91 -1.31 -2.92 -6.56
CA CYS A 91 -0.67 -1.66 -6.18
C CYS A 91 0.71 -1.93 -5.56
N ALA A 92 1.77 -1.62 -6.29
CA ALA A 92 3.14 -1.71 -5.84
C ALA A 92 3.62 -0.38 -5.26
N VAL A 93 4.17 -0.41 -4.04
CA VAL A 93 4.68 0.77 -3.33
C VAL A 93 6.19 0.66 -3.19
N ASP A 94 6.92 1.67 -3.64
CA ASP A 94 8.38 1.72 -3.50
C ASP A 94 8.78 2.00 -2.05
N CYS A 95 8.83 0.95 -1.26
CA CYS A 95 9.25 0.99 0.14
C CYS A 95 9.76 -0.38 0.61
N ILE A 96 10.40 -0.40 1.78
CA ILE A 96 10.91 -1.64 2.41
C ILE A 96 9.76 -2.57 2.82
N GLY A 97 8.66 -2.03 3.29
CA GLY A 97 7.51 -2.78 3.75
C GLY A 97 6.38 -1.87 4.23
N LEU A 98 5.18 -2.42 4.33
CA LEU A 98 4.02 -1.77 4.89
C LEU A 98 3.47 -2.60 6.05
N THR A 99 3.18 -1.95 7.16
CA THR A 99 2.50 -2.63 8.27
C THR A 99 1.06 -2.97 7.89
N ASN A 100 0.52 -4.03 8.48
CA ASN A 100 -0.89 -4.38 8.28
C ASN A 100 -1.85 -3.23 8.64
N THR A 101 -1.50 -2.42 9.65
CA THR A 101 -2.27 -1.23 10.03
C THR A 101 -2.35 -0.22 8.90
N VAL A 102 -1.23 0.05 8.22
CA VAL A 102 -1.18 0.95 7.06
C VAL A 102 -1.98 0.39 5.90
N VAL A 103 -1.81 -0.89 5.57
CA VAL A 103 -2.55 -1.54 4.47
C VAL A 103 -4.06 -1.50 4.70
N ARG A 104 -4.52 -1.81 5.92
CA ARG A 104 -5.95 -1.75 6.26
C ARG A 104 -6.50 -0.33 6.15
N ARG A 105 -5.73 0.66 6.59
CA ARG A 105 -6.12 2.06 6.50
C ARG A 105 -6.24 2.52 5.05
N ILE A 106 -5.26 2.21 4.20
CA ILE A 106 -5.31 2.52 2.77
C ILE A 106 -6.58 1.93 2.13
N ARG A 107 -6.89 0.66 2.40
CA ARG A 107 -8.10 0.02 1.90
C ARG A 107 -9.37 0.70 2.40
N SER A 108 -9.40 1.10 3.66
CA SER A 108 -10.55 1.83 4.23
C SER A 108 -10.73 3.21 3.59
N GLU A 109 -9.65 3.93 3.32
CA GLU A 109 -9.70 5.24 2.66
C GLU A 109 -10.12 5.12 1.19
N LEU A 110 -9.84 3.99 0.53
CA LEU A 110 -10.22 3.72 -0.87
C LEU A 110 -11.58 3.00 -1.03
N ASP A 111 -12.27 2.72 0.06
CA ASP A 111 -13.51 1.93 0.02
C ASP A 111 -14.62 2.58 -0.83
N SER A 112 -14.82 3.90 -0.72
CA SER A 112 -15.76 4.64 -1.57
C SER A 112 -15.39 4.56 -3.04
N PHE A 113 -14.10 4.68 -3.35
CA PHE A 113 -13.59 4.52 -4.71
C PHE A 113 -13.87 3.11 -5.26
N CYS A 114 -13.60 2.09 -4.47
CA CYS A 114 -13.86 0.71 -4.88
C CYS A 114 -15.34 0.48 -5.22
N ARG A 115 -16.24 0.96 -4.38
CA ARG A 115 -17.69 0.86 -4.64
C ARG A 115 -18.11 1.61 -5.91
N THR A 116 -17.64 2.84 -6.09
CA THR A 116 -18.01 3.67 -7.24
C THR A 116 -17.51 3.12 -8.57
N ASN A 117 -16.33 2.47 -8.56
CA ASN A 117 -15.69 2.02 -9.78
C ASN A 117 -15.74 0.50 -9.99
N ASN A 118 -16.58 -0.20 -9.23
CA ASN A 118 -16.70 -1.66 -9.29
C ASN A 118 -15.34 -2.37 -9.17
N VAL A 119 -14.56 -1.98 -8.15
CA VAL A 119 -13.30 -2.64 -7.80
C VAL A 119 -13.55 -3.65 -6.69
N GLY A 120 -13.25 -4.92 -6.93
CA GLY A 120 -13.47 -6.01 -5.99
C GLY A 120 -12.44 -6.01 -4.87
N TYR A 121 -11.19 -5.81 -5.22
CA TYR A 121 -10.10 -5.82 -4.25
C TYR A 121 -8.89 -5.01 -4.70
N ILE A 122 -8.16 -4.44 -3.74
CA ILE A 122 -6.88 -3.79 -3.97
C ILE A 122 -5.79 -4.61 -3.25
N ASN A 123 -4.93 -5.23 -4.05
CA ASN A 123 -3.75 -5.91 -3.59
C ASN A 123 -2.62 -4.89 -3.42
N ILE A 124 -2.17 -4.68 -2.19
CA ILE A 124 -1.13 -3.71 -1.88
C ILE A 124 0.11 -4.45 -1.42
N PHE A 125 1.23 -4.20 -2.05
CA PHE A 125 2.52 -4.82 -1.73
C PHE A 125 3.68 -3.84 -1.89
N SER A 126 4.79 -4.15 -1.23
CA SER A 126 6.02 -3.35 -1.26
C SER A 126 6.97 -3.92 -2.31
N THR A 127 7.70 -3.06 -3.00
CA THR A 127 8.80 -3.49 -3.89
C THR A 127 10.04 -3.94 -3.11
N HIS A 128 10.04 -3.78 -1.80
CA HIS A 128 11.14 -4.06 -0.88
C HIS A 128 12.38 -3.20 -1.16
N ALA A 129 12.17 -1.94 -1.59
CA ALA A 129 13.24 -0.99 -1.87
C ALA A 129 13.93 -0.53 -0.59
N HIS A 130 15.26 -0.76 -0.50
CA HIS A 130 16.10 -0.38 0.62
C HIS A 130 16.70 1.04 0.49
N SER A 131 16.28 1.79 -0.52
CA SER A 131 16.65 3.18 -0.78
C SER A 131 15.48 4.16 -0.64
N SER A 132 14.41 3.72 -0.02
CA SER A 132 13.18 4.48 0.23
C SER A 132 13.12 4.92 1.70
N ILE A 133 12.19 5.83 2.01
CA ILE A 133 11.93 6.25 3.38
C ILE A 133 11.38 5.08 4.22
N ASP A 134 11.64 5.15 5.54
CA ASP A 134 11.05 4.20 6.48
C ASP A 134 9.53 4.35 6.53
N THR A 135 8.83 3.33 6.06
CA THR A 135 7.36 3.24 6.08
C THR A 135 6.82 2.30 7.16
N MET A 136 7.72 1.63 7.87
CA MET A 136 7.37 0.67 8.93
C MET A 136 7.57 1.25 10.34
N GLY A 137 8.34 2.33 10.45
CA GLY A 137 8.69 2.93 11.72
C GLY A 137 9.69 2.14 12.54
N ILE A 138 10.57 1.39 11.87
CA ILE A 138 11.63 0.61 12.52
C ILE A 138 12.90 1.45 12.66
N TRP A 139 13.13 2.36 11.71
CA TRP A 139 14.33 3.19 11.62
C TRP A 139 14.11 4.64 12.03
N SER A 140 12.86 5.02 12.34
CA SER A 140 12.48 6.37 12.74
C SER A 140 11.66 6.37 14.02
N VAL A 141 11.50 7.55 14.62
CA VAL A 141 10.60 7.73 15.77
C VAL A 141 9.16 7.61 15.27
N THR A 142 8.47 6.56 15.71
CA THR A 142 7.10 6.26 15.30
C THR A 142 6.08 6.82 16.27
N GLY A 143 5.00 7.33 15.71
CA GLY A 143 3.79 7.67 16.43
C GLY A 143 2.56 7.45 15.56
N LYS A 144 1.38 7.56 16.16
CA LYS A 144 0.11 7.41 15.42
C LYS A 144 0.07 8.28 14.15
N LYS A 145 0.57 9.51 14.23
CA LYS A 145 0.64 10.46 13.09
C LYS A 145 1.54 9.96 11.96
N PHE A 146 2.59 9.21 12.25
CA PHE A 146 3.47 8.66 11.23
C PHE A 146 2.70 7.72 10.29
N PHE A 147 2.01 6.73 10.83
CA PHE A 147 1.23 5.78 10.02
C PHE A 147 0.06 6.46 9.29
N GLU A 148 -0.53 7.48 9.88
CA GLU A 148 -1.55 8.32 9.23
C GLU A 148 -0.98 9.05 8.02
N ASN A 149 0.19 9.63 8.14
CA ASN A 149 0.85 10.33 7.04
C ASN A 149 1.25 9.37 5.91
N ILE A 150 1.79 8.20 6.24
CA ILE A 150 2.16 7.19 5.24
C ILE A 150 0.93 6.71 4.47
N SER A 151 -0.18 6.40 5.14
CA SER A 151 -1.40 5.98 4.44
C SER A 151 -1.94 7.08 3.53
N LYS A 152 -1.99 8.32 3.99
CA LYS A 152 -2.43 9.47 3.18
C LYS A 152 -1.52 9.68 1.97
N LEU A 153 -0.21 9.60 2.15
CA LEU A 153 0.76 9.74 1.07
C LEU A 153 0.49 8.73 -0.05
N ILE A 154 0.16 7.50 0.30
CA ILE A 154 -0.14 6.45 -0.66
C ILE A 154 -1.52 6.62 -1.28
N THR A 155 -2.56 6.92 -0.50
CA THR A 155 -3.94 7.04 -1.01
C THR A 155 -4.16 8.26 -1.89
N HIS A 156 -3.61 9.42 -1.50
CA HIS A 156 -3.78 10.67 -2.26
C HIS A 156 -2.96 10.71 -3.55
N SER A 157 -1.96 9.86 -3.67
CA SER A 157 -1.16 9.74 -4.90
C SER A 157 -1.78 8.81 -5.94
N GLN A 158 -2.93 8.15 -5.65
CA GLN A 158 -3.60 7.28 -6.60
C GLN A 158 -4.38 8.11 -7.64
N PRO A 159 -3.92 8.24 -8.89
CA PRO A 159 -4.80 8.67 -9.95
C PRO A 159 -5.70 7.51 -10.31
N LEU A 160 -6.96 7.81 -10.37
CA LEU A 160 -7.95 6.89 -10.88
C LEU A 160 -7.65 6.58 -12.34
N PRO A 161 -7.64 5.33 -12.79
CA PRO A 161 -7.67 5.04 -14.21
C PRO A 161 -8.89 5.75 -14.80
N ARG A 162 -8.66 6.71 -15.68
CA ARG A 162 -9.73 7.28 -16.49
C ARG A 162 -10.17 6.20 -17.47
N ARG A 163 -11.49 5.96 -17.53
CA ARG A 163 -12.09 5.10 -18.53
C ARG A 163 -11.83 5.65 -19.94
#